data_ae7a8adaa943a9a85237277c84e5fc02
#
_entry.id   ae7a8adaa943a9a85237277c84e5fc02
#
_cell.length_a   1.000
_cell.length_b   1.000
_cell.length_c   1.000
_cell.angle_alpha   90.00
_cell.angle_beta   90.00
_cell.angle_gamma   90.00
#
_symmetry.space_group_name_H-M   'P 1'
#
loop_
_entity.id
_entity.type
_entity.pdbx_description
1 polymer ?
#
loop_
_entity_poly.entity_id
_entity_poly.type
_entity_poly.pdbx_seq_one_letter_code
_entity_poly.pdbx_strand_id
1 'polypeptide(L)'
;HLAFLVAGLSMFFTILTGFTYSFGTLSGLASLIANIFLLLQFPIGHSFFLTNKGMKFLDLLAPKDYAKTLRTTIYASLASLQLIALFIFWSPSNMVFWNVDYPLNLFVVMLNLLSWTLLTISSIQAGYQLQTGSLGWVSLYKNERLRYPNMPKTGLFSLIRQPIYFSFC
;
A
#
# COMPACT_ATOMS: atom_id res chain seq x y z
N HIS A 1 -10.84 5.91 0.57
CA HIS A 1 -11.16 4.60 -0.03
C HIS A 1 -10.79 4.51 -1.50
N LEU A 2 -11.21 5.48 -2.32
CA LEU A 2 -10.94 5.44 -3.76
C LEU A 2 -9.43 5.36 -4.03
N ALA A 3 -8.62 6.21 -3.39
CA ALA A 3 -7.16 6.18 -3.55
C ALA A 3 -6.57 4.83 -3.13
N PHE A 4 -7.01 4.26 -2.02
CA PHE A 4 -6.57 2.93 -1.56
C PHE A 4 -6.92 1.83 -2.57
N LEU A 5 -8.14 1.84 -3.09
CA LEU A 5 -8.59 0.86 -4.08
C LEU A 5 -7.81 1.00 -5.39
N VAL A 6 -7.61 2.22 -5.87
CA VAL A 6 -6.80 2.50 -7.07
C VAL A 6 -5.34 2.08 -6.86
N ALA A 7 -4.76 2.35 -5.69
CA ALA A 7 -3.41 1.90 -5.36
C ALA A 7 -3.29 0.37 -5.38
N GLY A 8 -4.23 -0.33 -4.74
CA GLY A 8 -4.26 -1.80 -4.73
C GLY A 8 -4.42 -2.40 -6.12
N LEU A 9 -5.34 -1.86 -6.93
CA LEU A 9 -5.52 -2.31 -8.31
C LEU A 9 -4.28 -2.01 -9.17
N SER A 10 -3.71 -0.81 -9.06
CA SER A 10 -2.48 -0.46 -9.79
C SER A 10 -1.35 -1.42 -9.44
N MET A 11 -1.15 -1.69 -8.14
CA MET A 11 -0.15 -2.65 -7.68
C MET A 11 -0.41 -4.06 -8.24
N PHE A 12 -1.64 -4.54 -8.15
CA PHE A 12 -2.01 -5.87 -8.64
C PHE A 12 -1.71 -6.02 -10.14
N PHE A 13 -2.24 -5.11 -10.98
CA PHE A 13 -2.05 -5.17 -12.42
C PHE A 13 -0.59 -4.98 -12.82
N THR A 14 0.12 -4.05 -12.18
CA THR A 14 1.53 -3.79 -12.50
C THR A 14 2.42 -4.97 -12.18
N ILE A 15 2.23 -5.63 -11.03
CA ILE A 15 2.99 -6.83 -10.68
C ILE A 15 2.64 -7.98 -11.61
N LEU A 16 1.35 -8.18 -11.91
CA LEU A 16 0.90 -9.25 -12.80
C LEU A 16 1.44 -9.10 -14.23
N THR A 17 1.58 -7.87 -14.72
CA THR A 17 2.03 -7.54 -16.09
C THR A 17 3.52 -7.23 -16.19
N GLY A 18 4.27 -7.37 -15.10
CA GLY A 18 5.72 -7.11 -15.07
C GLY A 18 6.07 -5.65 -15.41
N PHE A 19 5.28 -4.69 -14.93
CA PHE A 19 5.48 -3.25 -15.18
C PHE A 19 5.40 -2.83 -16.66
N THR A 20 4.77 -3.63 -17.51
CA THR A 20 4.68 -3.35 -18.95
C THR A 20 3.77 -2.16 -19.25
N TYR A 21 2.73 -1.95 -18.46
CA TYR A 21 1.71 -0.90 -18.64
C TYR A 21 1.88 0.20 -17.60
N SER A 22 2.89 1.04 -17.77
CA SER A 22 3.13 2.21 -16.95
C SER A 22 3.23 3.47 -17.82
N PHE A 23 2.98 4.64 -17.24
CA PHE A 23 3.06 5.94 -17.94
C PHE A 23 4.48 6.54 -17.93
N GLY A 24 5.44 5.89 -17.30
CA GLY A 24 6.83 6.35 -17.32
C GLY A 24 7.42 6.20 -18.72
N THR A 25 7.98 7.29 -19.24
CA THR A 25 8.54 7.37 -20.62
C THR A 25 10.05 7.55 -20.63
N LEU A 26 10.67 7.57 -19.44
CA LEU A 26 12.13 7.74 -19.33
C LEU A 26 12.86 6.47 -19.75
N SER A 27 14.08 6.64 -20.28
CA SER A 27 14.95 5.53 -20.69
C SER A 27 16.36 5.66 -20.14
N GLY A 28 17.12 4.56 -20.17
CA GLY A 28 18.52 4.52 -19.76
C GLY A 28 18.71 4.93 -18.29
N LEU A 29 19.76 5.72 -18.02
CA LEU A 29 20.10 6.15 -16.65
C LEU A 29 19.00 7.00 -15.99
N ALA A 30 18.28 7.80 -16.77
CA ALA A 30 17.20 8.63 -16.25
C ALA A 30 16.04 7.77 -15.70
N SER A 31 15.67 6.69 -16.39
CA SER A 31 14.65 5.76 -15.89
C SER A 31 15.09 5.08 -14.58
N LEU A 32 16.35 4.67 -14.49
CA LEU A 32 16.90 4.05 -13.28
C LEU A 32 16.83 5.02 -12.08
N ILE A 33 17.28 6.25 -12.25
CA ILE A 33 17.24 7.27 -11.18
C ILE A 33 15.80 7.57 -10.77
N ALA A 34 14.89 7.76 -11.72
CA ALA A 34 13.48 8.01 -11.45
C ALA A 34 12.82 6.84 -10.70
N ASN A 35 13.08 5.61 -11.12
CA ASN A 35 12.53 4.42 -10.48
C ASN A 35 13.09 4.22 -9.06
N ILE A 36 14.37 4.48 -8.82
CA ILE A 36 14.96 4.47 -7.48
C ILE A 36 14.26 5.52 -6.59
N PHE A 37 14.03 6.73 -7.11
CA PHE A 37 13.32 7.77 -6.38
C PHE A 37 11.88 7.34 -6.05
N LEU A 38 11.15 6.76 -7.01
CA LEU A 38 9.81 6.24 -6.83
C LEU A 38 9.78 5.10 -5.80
N LEU A 39 10.77 4.21 -5.79
CA LEU A 39 10.89 3.15 -4.79
C LEU A 39 11.15 3.71 -3.39
N LEU A 40 12.04 4.67 -3.26
CA LEU A 40 12.46 5.20 -1.96
C LEU A 40 11.42 6.14 -1.34
N GLN A 41 10.64 6.88 -2.15
CA GLN A 41 9.67 7.84 -1.65
C GLN A 41 8.59 7.19 -0.79
N PHE A 42 8.18 5.95 -1.09
CA PHE A 42 7.15 5.26 -0.32
C PHE A 42 7.64 4.88 1.08
N PRO A 43 8.70 4.07 1.29
CA PRO A 43 9.15 3.69 2.63
C PRO A 43 9.63 4.87 3.46
N ILE A 44 10.27 5.87 2.84
CA ILE A 44 10.72 7.08 3.54
C ILE A 44 9.52 7.89 4.02
N GLY A 45 8.58 8.22 3.13
CA GLY A 45 7.38 8.98 3.48
C GLY A 45 6.50 8.24 4.47
N HIS A 46 6.27 6.96 4.23
CA HIS A 46 5.48 6.10 5.11
C HIS A 46 6.05 6.04 6.53
N SER A 47 7.37 5.85 6.68
CA SER A 47 8.06 5.84 7.96
C SER A 47 8.06 7.24 8.61
N PHE A 48 8.27 8.30 7.83
CA PHE A 48 8.24 9.68 8.33
C PHE A 48 6.89 10.01 8.97
N PHE A 49 5.78 9.69 8.31
CA PHE A 49 4.43 10.00 8.82
C PHE A 49 4.10 9.28 10.13
N LEU A 50 4.81 8.22 10.49
CA LEU A 50 4.67 7.53 11.78
C LEU A 50 5.48 8.20 12.90
N THR A 51 6.37 9.14 12.58
CA THR A 51 7.11 9.90 13.60
C THR A 51 6.24 11.00 14.24
N ASN A 52 6.65 11.50 15.41
CA ASN A 52 5.96 12.61 16.06
C ASN A 52 5.89 13.87 15.19
N LYS A 53 6.93 14.13 14.36
CA LYS A 53 6.96 15.26 13.43
C LYS A 53 6.00 15.03 12.26
N GLY A 54 6.01 13.83 11.69
CA GLY A 54 5.11 13.44 10.61
C GLY A 54 3.65 13.45 11.05
N MET A 55 3.34 12.97 12.27
CA MET A 55 1.98 13.04 12.81
C MET A 55 1.48 14.49 12.96
N LYS A 56 2.34 15.42 13.40
CA LYS A 56 1.99 16.85 13.44
C LYS A 56 1.75 17.39 12.04
N PHE A 57 2.54 16.98 11.06
CA PHE A 57 2.32 17.36 9.67
C PHE A 57 0.97 16.86 9.15
N LEU A 58 0.59 15.61 9.44
CA LEU A 58 -0.72 15.09 9.07
C LEU A 58 -1.86 15.88 9.73
N ASP A 59 -1.69 16.32 10.97
CA ASP A 59 -2.67 17.15 11.68
C ASP A 59 -2.89 18.51 11.00
N LEU A 60 -1.87 19.09 10.34
CA LEU A 60 -2.00 20.34 9.59
C LEU A 60 -2.85 20.21 8.32
N LEU A 61 -2.98 18.99 7.78
CA LEU A 61 -3.76 18.72 6.57
C LEU A 61 -5.26 18.51 6.87
N ALA A 62 -5.66 18.54 8.13
CA ALA A 62 -7.05 18.38 8.56
C ALA A 62 -7.57 19.64 9.25
N PRO A 63 -8.92 19.82 9.30
CA PRO A 63 -9.52 20.83 10.16
C PRO A 63 -9.11 20.62 11.62
N LYS A 64 -8.74 21.71 12.31
CA LYS A 64 -8.15 21.67 13.67
C LYS A 64 -8.92 20.81 14.66
N ASP A 65 -10.27 20.91 14.63
CA ASP A 65 -11.14 20.20 15.56
C ASP A 65 -11.18 18.67 15.33
N TYR A 66 -10.84 18.24 14.12
CA TYR A 66 -10.90 16.83 13.70
C TYR A 66 -9.54 16.22 13.36
N ALA A 67 -8.46 16.98 13.52
CA ALA A 67 -7.13 16.60 13.08
C ALA A 67 -6.71 15.22 13.60
N LYS A 68 -6.83 15.00 14.91
CA LYS A 68 -6.46 13.71 15.53
C LYS A 68 -7.33 12.53 15.03
N THR A 69 -8.61 12.78 14.76
CA THR A 69 -9.55 11.76 14.29
C THR A 69 -9.28 11.40 12.83
N LEU A 70 -8.98 12.39 11.99
CA LEU A 70 -8.73 12.18 10.56
C LEU A 70 -7.30 11.76 10.23
N ARG A 71 -6.38 11.77 11.19
CA ARG A 71 -4.96 11.46 10.97
C ARG A 71 -4.75 10.14 10.23
N THR A 72 -5.43 9.06 10.64
CA THR A 72 -5.33 7.75 9.98
C THR A 72 -5.86 7.78 8.55
N THR A 73 -6.92 8.53 8.30
CA THR A 73 -7.48 8.70 6.96
C THR A 73 -6.50 9.42 6.04
N ILE A 74 -5.92 10.52 6.50
CA ILE A 74 -4.94 11.30 5.74
C ILE A 74 -3.69 10.48 5.49
N TYR A 75 -3.19 9.79 6.52
CA TYR A 75 -2.04 8.88 6.39
C TYR A 75 -2.26 7.83 5.30
N ALA A 76 -3.37 7.09 5.37
CA ALA A 76 -3.69 6.06 4.38
C ALA A 76 -3.89 6.65 2.97
N SER A 77 -4.47 7.84 2.86
CA SER A 77 -4.64 8.53 1.57
C SER A 77 -3.29 8.91 0.96
N LEU A 78 -2.38 9.49 1.74
CA LEU A 78 -1.03 9.85 1.28
C LEU A 78 -0.23 8.61 0.90
N ALA A 79 -0.25 7.55 1.72
CA ALA A 79 0.40 6.29 1.41
C ALA A 79 -0.14 5.67 0.11
N SER A 80 -1.46 5.73 -0.10
CA SER A 80 -2.09 5.27 -1.34
C SER A 80 -1.65 6.09 -2.55
N LEU A 81 -1.58 7.42 -2.43
CA LEU A 81 -1.09 8.30 -3.51
C LEU A 81 0.38 8.02 -3.85
N GLN A 82 1.21 7.74 -2.85
CA GLN A 82 2.60 7.36 -3.05
C GLN A 82 2.73 6.02 -3.81
N LEU A 83 1.89 5.03 -3.49
CA LEU A 83 1.84 3.77 -4.24
C LEU A 83 1.32 3.96 -5.66
N ILE A 84 0.27 4.76 -5.84
CA ILE A 84 -0.24 5.11 -7.18
C ILE A 84 0.88 5.75 -8.00
N ALA A 85 1.61 6.71 -7.45
CA ALA A 85 2.73 7.35 -8.13
C ALA A 85 3.82 6.33 -8.51
N LEU A 86 4.18 5.42 -7.61
CA LEU A 86 5.14 4.36 -7.87
C LEU A 86 4.75 3.50 -9.08
N PHE A 87 3.52 2.99 -9.10
CA PHE A 87 3.10 2.04 -10.12
C PHE A 87 2.72 2.69 -11.46
N ILE A 88 2.16 3.90 -11.42
CA ILE A 88 1.75 4.61 -12.64
C ILE A 88 2.95 5.23 -13.37
N PHE A 89 3.89 5.85 -12.63
CA PHE A 89 5.02 6.57 -13.23
C PHE A 89 6.29 5.74 -13.37
N TRP A 90 6.22 4.44 -13.08
CA TRP A 90 7.35 3.56 -13.31
C TRP A 90 7.80 3.60 -14.77
N SER A 91 9.08 3.74 -15.03
CA SER A 91 9.64 3.74 -16.37
C SER A 91 10.28 2.38 -16.66
N PRO A 92 9.69 1.55 -17.54
CA PRO A 92 10.24 0.22 -17.86
C PRO A 92 11.68 0.31 -18.36
N SER A 93 12.57 -0.49 -17.80
CA SER A 93 13.99 -0.53 -18.22
C SER A 93 14.22 -1.34 -19.49
N ASN A 94 13.22 -2.09 -19.94
CA ASN A 94 13.32 -3.10 -21.00
C ASN A 94 14.38 -4.20 -20.73
N MET A 95 14.92 -4.25 -19.52
CA MET A 95 15.82 -5.31 -19.12
C MET A 95 14.99 -6.43 -18.48
N VAL A 96 14.93 -7.56 -19.16
CA VAL A 96 14.31 -8.77 -18.63
C VAL A 96 15.45 -9.61 -18.02
N PHE A 97 15.51 -9.67 -16.69
CA PHE A 97 16.52 -10.46 -15.99
C PHE A 97 16.17 -11.95 -15.95
N TRP A 98 14.90 -12.27 -16.01
CA TRP A 98 14.43 -13.64 -15.96
C TRP A 98 13.09 -13.75 -16.67
N ASN A 99 13.00 -14.68 -17.60
CA ASN A 99 11.76 -15.07 -18.25
C ASN A 99 11.38 -16.48 -17.79
N VAL A 100 10.17 -16.65 -17.30
CA VAL A 100 9.68 -17.93 -16.79
C VAL A 100 8.70 -18.51 -17.79
N ASP A 101 9.13 -19.56 -18.49
CA ASP A 101 8.31 -20.22 -19.48
C ASP A 101 7.31 -21.22 -18.86
N TYR A 102 6.35 -21.64 -19.65
CA TYR A 102 5.40 -22.67 -19.29
C TYR A 102 6.12 -24.03 -19.02
N PRO A 103 5.76 -24.78 -17.96
CA PRO A 103 4.63 -24.55 -17.01
C PRO A 103 4.99 -23.74 -15.76
N LEU A 104 6.24 -23.34 -15.56
CA LEU A 104 6.67 -22.64 -14.34
C LEU A 104 5.98 -21.27 -14.15
N ASN A 105 5.69 -20.56 -15.24
CA ASN A 105 4.97 -19.30 -15.18
C ASN A 105 3.59 -19.45 -14.50
N LEU A 106 2.90 -20.57 -14.71
CA LEU A 106 1.61 -20.87 -14.07
C LEU A 106 1.76 -20.95 -12.54
N PHE A 107 2.85 -21.59 -12.08
CA PHE A 107 3.16 -21.67 -10.66
C PHE A 107 3.42 -20.29 -10.04
N VAL A 108 4.15 -19.42 -10.74
CA VAL A 108 4.40 -18.04 -10.29
C VAL A 108 3.09 -17.24 -10.19
N VAL A 109 2.21 -17.36 -11.18
CA VAL A 109 0.88 -16.72 -11.15
C VAL A 109 0.04 -17.24 -9.98
N MET A 110 0.05 -18.56 -9.73
CA MET A 110 -0.66 -19.15 -8.58
C MET A 110 -0.12 -18.63 -7.24
N LEU A 111 1.18 -18.52 -7.08
CA LEU A 111 1.81 -17.95 -5.89
C LEU A 111 1.41 -16.48 -5.71
N ASN A 112 1.39 -15.70 -6.79
CA ASN A 112 0.97 -14.31 -6.75
C ASN A 112 -0.50 -14.18 -6.30
N LEU A 113 -1.41 -14.98 -6.86
CA LEU A 113 -2.81 -14.99 -6.45
C LEU A 113 -2.99 -15.42 -4.98
N LEU A 114 -2.21 -16.40 -4.52
CA LEU A 114 -2.20 -16.82 -3.13
C LEU A 114 -1.73 -15.69 -2.20
N SER A 115 -0.66 -14.99 -2.56
CA SER A 115 -0.14 -13.83 -1.83
C SER A 115 -1.20 -12.72 -1.70
N TRP A 116 -1.90 -12.38 -2.78
CA TRP A 116 -3.00 -11.41 -2.76
C TRP A 116 -4.18 -11.87 -1.89
N THR A 117 -4.49 -13.14 -1.92
CA THR A 117 -5.53 -13.73 -1.05
C THR A 117 -5.15 -13.62 0.42
N LEU A 118 -3.92 -13.99 0.76
CA LEU A 118 -3.38 -13.87 2.12
C LEU A 118 -3.33 -12.41 2.58
N LEU A 119 -2.91 -11.47 1.71
CA LEU A 119 -2.91 -10.04 2.00
C LEU A 119 -4.31 -9.52 2.29
N THR A 120 -5.29 -9.92 1.50
CA THR A 120 -6.69 -9.50 1.68
C THR A 120 -7.25 -10.03 3.00
N ILE A 121 -7.09 -11.33 3.27
CA ILE A 121 -7.58 -11.96 4.51
C ILE A 121 -6.90 -11.32 5.73
N SER A 122 -5.57 -11.17 5.71
CA SER A 122 -4.82 -10.58 6.82
C SER A 122 -5.19 -9.11 7.06
N SER A 123 -5.43 -8.34 6.01
CA SER A 123 -5.86 -6.94 6.11
C SER A 123 -7.26 -6.81 6.72
N ILE A 124 -8.18 -7.69 6.34
CA ILE A 124 -9.53 -7.75 6.94
C ILE A 124 -9.43 -8.09 8.43
N GLN A 125 -8.64 -9.11 8.79
CA GLN A 125 -8.44 -9.53 10.17
C GLN A 125 -7.73 -8.48 11.02
N ALA A 126 -6.78 -7.72 10.45
CA ALA A 126 -6.07 -6.64 11.12
C ALA A 126 -6.94 -5.39 11.37
N GLY A 127 -8.14 -5.36 10.84
CA GLY A 127 -9.05 -4.23 10.93
C GLY A 127 -9.09 -3.45 9.62
N TYR A 128 -9.97 -3.84 8.75
CA TYR A 128 -10.20 -3.24 7.43
C TYR A 128 -10.27 -1.71 7.47
N GLN A 129 -11.01 -1.14 8.44
CA GLN A 129 -11.17 0.32 8.55
C GLN A 129 -9.83 1.04 8.85
N LEU A 130 -8.95 0.40 9.62
CA LEU A 130 -7.63 0.95 9.90
C LEU A 130 -6.75 0.91 8.65
N GLN A 131 -6.72 -0.23 7.95
CA GLN A 131 -5.89 -0.44 6.77
C GLN A 131 -6.28 0.48 5.60
N THR A 132 -7.59 0.68 5.40
CA THR A 132 -8.10 1.56 4.34
C THR A 132 -8.14 3.04 4.72
N GLY A 133 -7.82 3.38 5.98
CA GLY A 133 -7.94 4.73 6.51
C GLY A 133 -9.39 5.20 6.72
N SER A 134 -10.38 4.29 6.65
CA SER A 134 -11.78 4.68 6.85
C SER A 134 -12.15 4.93 8.30
N LEU A 135 -11.36 4.43 9.24
CA LEU A 135 -11.66 4.50 10.67
C LEU A 135 -11.95 5.94 11.15
N GLY A 136 -11.12 6.90 10.74
CA GLY A 136 -11.25 8.29 11.19
C GLY A 136 -12.53 8.95 10.69
N TRP A 137 -12.76 8.95 9.38
CA TRP A 137 -13.93 9.66 8.83
C TRP A 137 -15.26 8.95 9.12
N VAL A 138 -15.26 7.61 9.24
CA VAL A 138 -16.44 6.85 9.65
C VAL A 138 -16.81 7.16 11.10
N SER A 139 -15.83 7.27 11.99
CA SER A 139 -16.07 7.67 13.39
C SER A 139 -16.67 9.08 13.47
N LEU A 140 -16.19 10.03 12.64
CA LEU A 140 -16.79 11.37 12.55
C LEU A 140 -18.21 11.33 12.01
N TYR A 141 -18.44 10.60 10.94
CA TYR A 141 -19.78 10.51 10.33
C TYR A 141 -20.83 9.94 11.30
N LYS A 142 -20.39 8.97 12.14
CA LYS A 142 -21.28 8.34 13.13
C LYS A 142 -21.34 9.09 14.47
N ASN A 143 -20.60 10.20 14.62
CA ASN A 143 -20.44 10.90 15.91
C ASN A 143 -19.92 9.98 17.04
N GLU A 144 -19.07 9.00 16.70
CA GLU A 144 -18.48 8.06 17.64
C GLU A 144 -17.06 8.48 18.00
N ARG A 145 -16.63 8.14 19.21
CA ARG A 145 -15.22 8.32 19.59
C ARG A 145 -14.34 7.37 18.80
N LEU A 146 -13.21 7.89 18.28
CA LEU A 146 -12.21 7.07 17.61
C LEU A 146 -11.68 5.98 18.53
N ARG A 147 -11.86 4.73 18.14
CA ARG A 147 -11.35 3.54 18.85
C ARG A 147 -10.53 2.70 17.90
N TYR A 148 -9.27 2.49 18.25
CA TYR A 148 -8.41 1.61 17.47
C TYR A 148 -8.70 0.14 17.81
N PRO A 149 -8.79 -0.74 16.80
CA PRO A 149 -8.96 -2.17 17.05
C PRO A 149 -7.71 -2.72 17.76
N ASN A 150 -7.93 -3.66 18.66
CA ASN A 150 -6.83 -4.41 19.25
C ASN A 150 -6.15 -5.30 18.20
N MET A 151 -4.88 -5.65 18.45
CA MET A 151 -4.17 -6.60 17.60
C MET A 151 -4.93 -7.94 17.57
N PRO A 152 -5.28 -8.47 16.39
CA PRO A 152 -6.00 -9.74 16.30
C PRO A 152 -5.14 -10.90 16.84
N LYS A 153 -5.79 -11.87 17.49
CA LYS A 153 -5.15 -13.07 18.04
C LYS A 153 -5.69 -14.36 17.43
N THR A 154 -6.58 -14.24 16.44
CA THR A 154 -7.28 -15.36 15.79
C THR A 154 -7.00 -15.37 14.29
N GLY A 155 -7.39 -16.43 13.61
CA GLY A 155 -7.20 -16.58 12.17
C GLY A 155 -5.72 -16.66 11.80
N LEU A 156 -5.29 -15.94 10.77
CA LEU A 156 -3.89 -15.94 10.32
C LEU A 156 -2.92 -15.40 11.40
N PHE A 157 -3.38 -14.48 12.26
CA PHE A 157 -2.58 -13.93 13.35
C PHE A 157 -2.33 -14.90 14.50
N SER A 158 -3.03 -16.03 14.57
CA SER A 158 -2.71 -17.13 15.50
C SER A 158 -1.59 -18.02 14.99
N LEU A 159 -1.38 -18.08 13.67
CA LEU A 159 -0.37 -18.90 13.01
C LEU A 159 0.91 -18.12 12.70
N ILE A 160 0.76 -16.87 12.28
CA ILE A 160 1.85 -16.01 11.82
C ILE A 160 1.74 -14.68 12.55
N ARG A 161 2.83 -14.24 13.19
CA ARG A 161 2.84 -12.98 13.95
C ARG A 161 2.55 -11.75 13.09
N GLN A 162 3.00 -11.77 11.83
CA GLN A 162 2.92 -10.65 10.88
C GLN A 162 2.43 -11.15 9.51
N PRO A 163 1.18 -11.61 9.38
CA PRO A 163 0.69 -12.23 8.15
C PRO A 163 0.62 -11.25 6.97
N ILE A 164 0.43 -9.95 7.21
CA ILE A 164 0.47 -8.92 6.17
C ILE A 164 1.86 -8.86 5.53
N TYR A 165 2.94 -8.82 6.33
CA TYR A 165 4.30 -8.82 5.78
C TYR A 165 4.64 -10.14 5.10
N PHE A 166 4.19 -11.26 5.64
CA PHE A 166 4.40 -12.58 5.05
C PHE A 166 3.78 -12.69 3.64
N SER A 167 2.66 -12.01 3.38
CA SER A 167 2.01 -12.01 2.06
C SER A 167 2.82 -11.26 0.98
N PHE A 168 3.86 -10.52 1.34
CA PHE A 168 4.75 -9.84 0.39
C PHE A 168 6.06 -10.61 0.13
N CYS A 169 6.32 -11.71 0.84
CA CYS A 169 7.49 -12.57 0.64
C CYS A 169 7.24 -13.68 -0.36
#